data_ab30bd351321b1c5ab539ccd03559e1f
#
_entry.id   ab30bd351321b1c5ab539ccd03559e1f
#
_cell.length_a   1.000
_cell.length_b   1.000
_cell.length_c   1.000
_cell.angle_alpha   90.00
_cell.angle_beta   90.00
_cell.angle_gamma   90.00
#
_symmetry.space_group_name_H-M   'P 1'
#
loop_
_entity.id
_entity.type
_entity.pdbx_description
1 polymer ?
#
loop_
_entity_poly.entity_id
_entity_poly.type
_entity_poly.pdbx_seq_one_letter_code
_entity_poly.pdbx_strand_id
1 'polypeptide(L)'
;MSQDYSRDGNRSRQRGQQSSERNVNSKSKAGQRNNTQQRATRGLRASTRGQQGGQMGMPEDSLWIDGGYTYGEGEDPARQIFGHNIFTNENLTFEPNLNVATPVNYRLGPGDEVIIDVWGASETTIRQTISPEGSILVNNLGPVYLSGKTVKEANNYLKQEFAKIYSGVTGNVPSTQVKLTLGEIRSIQVNVMGEVVVPGTYTLSSFASVFHALYSAGGVNKIGSLRSIKVVRNGNVIADLDIYGLLMNGKMKDDVRLQDGDVVLVDPYQSLVQILGKVKRPMFYEMKPTETVATLLKYAGNFTGDAYKKAIRVVRKSGREHQIYNVDEMDYSVFRVEDGDVITVNSVLQRFENRVEIRGAVYREGLYQLNGTINTVKQLIKKAEGVRGDAFLNRAIIDREREDLSHEIIQVDVKGLLNGTIADIPLQKNDVLYIPSIHDLKEEATLTIHGEVANPGTYLYSDKMTVEDLVIQAGGLLEDAATTKIEVARRVKEPTSTAFSTTVGKNFSFDLKDGLLVGEGSEDFHLEPFDEVYIRKSPAYHQQRGLLY
;
A
#
# COMPACT_ATOMS: atom_id res chain seq x y z
N MET A 1 -38.90 -36.56 57.53
CA MET A 1 -38.86 -35.31 58.30
C MET A 1 -38.54 -34.26 57.32
N SER A 2 -39.57 -33.66 56.68
CA SER A 2 -40.39 -32.52 57.12
C SER A 2 -39.52 -31.28 57.02
N GLN A 3 -39.78 -30.29 56.33
CA GLN A 3 -40.91 -29.49 55.82
C GLN A 3 -40.22 -28.21 55.40
N ASP A 4 -40.43 -27.68 54.22
CA ASP A 4 -41.59 -26.93 53.75
C ASP A 4 -41.62 -25.43 54.10
N TYR A 5 -42.09 -24.67 53.14
CA TYR A 5 -42.74 -23.39 53.04
C TYR A 5 -41.88 -22.24 52.48
N SER A 6 -42.05 -21.85 51.29
CA SER A 6 -43.16 -21.28 50.49
C SER A 6 -43.48 -19.82 50.77
N ARG A 7 -43.72 -19.13 49.64
CA ARG A 7 -44.67 -18.02 49.36
C ARG A 7 -44.20 -16.59 49.62
N ASP A 8 -44.39 -15.83 48.74
CA ASP A 8 -45.34 -15.09 47.87
C ASP A 8 -45.01 -13.61 47.99
N GLY A 9 -45.15 -12.83 47.06
CA GLY A 9 -46.16 -12.31 46.23
C GLY A 9 -45.81 -10.90 45.81
N ASN A 10 -45.87 -10.59 44.64
CA ASN A 10 -46.97 -10.05 43.85
C ASN A 10 -47.11 -8.52 43.82
N ARG A 11 -47.23 -8.04 42.59
CA ARG A 11 -48.03 -6.86 42.09
C ARG A 11 -47.42 -5.48 42.33
N SER A 12 -47.55 -4.52 41.47
CA SER A 12 -48.26 -4.35 40.18
C SER A 12 -48.05 -2.93 39.67
N ARG A 13 -48.09 -2.75 38.35
CA ARG A 13 -48.76 -1.66 37.61
C ARG A 13 -48.38 -0.21 37.95
N GLN A 14 -48.19 0.71 37.04
CA GLN A 14 -48.91 1.12 35.82
C GLN A 14 -48.12 2.29 35.21
N ARG A 15 -47.99 2.31 33.86
CA ARG A 15 -48.70 3.22 32.91
C ARG A 15 -48.32 4.69 32.94
N GLY A 16 -48.03 5.18 31.76
CA GLY A 16 -48.18 6.52 31.23
C GLY A 16 -47.14 6.77 30.16
N GLN A 17 -47.31 6.52 28.96
CA GLN A 17 -48.10 7.05 27.83
C GLN A 17 -47.81 8.53 27.55
N GLN A 18 -47.53 8.73 26.28
CA GLN A 18 -47.74 9.90 25.44
C GLN A 18 -46.55 10.82 25.28
N SER A 19 -46.21 11.33 24.19
CA SER A 19 -46.63 11.24 22.77
C SER A 19 -45.80 12.26 22.00
N SER A 20 -45.49 11.89 20.73
CA SER A 20 -45.50 12.75 19.54
C SER A 20 -44.73 14.08 19.61
N GLU A 21 -44.01 14.49 18.63
CA GLU A 21 -44.29 14.66 17.21
C GLU A 21 -43.02 14.94 16.42
N ARG A 22 -42.94 14.36 15.28
CA ARG A 22 -42.55 14.84 13.96
C ARG A 22 -41.92 16.24 13.89
N ASN A 23 -40.75 16.33 13.26
CA ASN A 23 -40.70 17.11 12.04
C ASN A 23 -39.57 16.69 11.09
N VAL A 24 -39.98 16.39 9.90
CA VAL A 24 -39.23 16.21 8.67
C VAL A 24 -38.80 17.59 8.19
N ASN A 25 -37.52 17.78 7.84
CA ASN A 25 -37.24 18.58 6.66
C ASN A 25 -35.88 18.28 6.06
N SER A 26 -35.94 17.72 4.89
CA SER A 26 -34.93 17.66 3.86
C SER A 26 -34.51 19.06 3.41
N LYS A 27 -33.20 19.27 3.22
CA LYS A 27 -32.71 20.05 2.07
C LYS A 27 -31.25 19.79 1.80
N SER A 28 -31.04 19.20 0.66
CA SER A 28 -29.84 19.19 -0.16
C SER A 28 -29.21 20.58 -0.31
N LYS A 29 -27.91 20.69 -0.21
CA LYS A 29 -27.15 21.64 -1.00
C LYS A 29 -25.80 21.10 -1.38
N ALA A 30 -25.59 21.15 -2.66
CA ALA A 30 -24.44 20.81 -3.44
C ALA A 30 -23.17 21.59 -3.05
N GLY A 31 -22.11 20.95 -3.30
CA GLY A 31 -20.76 21.21 -3.62
C GLY A 31 -20.25 22.65 -3.74
N GLN A 32 -19.09 22.82 -3.15
CA GLN A 32 -18.09 23.71 -3.73
C GLN A 32 -16.71 23.10 -3.46
N ARG A 33 -16.09 22.66 -4.53
CA ARG A 33 -14.66 22.35 -4.59
C ARG A 33 -13.91 23.69 -4.55
N ASN A 34 -13.17 23.93 -3.50
CA ASN A 34 -12.13 24.96 -3.52
C ASN A 34 -10.78 24.26 -3.68
N ASN A 35 -10.28 24.39 -4.88
CA ASN A 35 -8.93 24.05 -5.28
C ASN A 35 -8.05 25.25 -4.93
N THR A 36 -7.38 25.23 -3.80
CA THR A 36 -6.37 26.22 -3.45
C THR A 36 -5.00 25.61 -3.68
N GLN A 37 -4.42 25.90 -4.83
CA GLN A 37 -3.00 25.71 -5.08
C GLN A 37 -2.21 26.66 -4.18
N GLN A 38 -1.61 26.17 -3.14
CA GLN A 38 -0.58 26.89 -2.39
C GLN A 38 0.76 26.76 -3.12
N ARG A 39 1.13 27.82 -3.81
CA ARG A 39 2.49 28.07 -4.27
C ARG A 39 3.37 28.37 -3.04
N ALA A 40 4.28 27.48 -2.73
CA ALA A 40 5.27 27.71 -1.68
C ALA A 40 6.39 28.62 -2.21
N THR A 41 6.35 29.87 -1.81
CA THR A 41 7.50 30.78 -1.90
C THR A 41 8.42 30.50 -0.71
N ARG A 42 9.57 29.87 -0.96
CA ARG A 42 10.67 29.76 0.01
C ARG A 42 11.55 30.99 -0.06
N GLY A 43 11.30 31.96 0.80
CA GLY A 43 12.23 33.03 1.10
C GLY A 43 13.35 32.52 2.01
N LEU A 44 14.58 32.77 1.62
CA LEU A 44 15.77 32.61 2.44
C LEU A 44 15.68 33.56 3.65
N ARG A 45 15.44 33.04 4.82
CA ARG A 45 15.68 33.77 6.10
C ARG A 45 16.85 33.13 6.82
N ALA A 46 17.90 33.91 7.01
CA ALA A 46 18.97 33.62 7.93
C ALA A 46 18.41 33.45 9.34
N SER A 47 18.61 32.29 9.94
CA SER A 47 18.24 32.04 11.34
C SER A 47 19.42 32.33 12.26
N THR A 48 19.24 33.29 13.14
CA THR A 48 20.06 33.56 14.31
C THR A 48 20.02 32.36 15.27
N ARG A 49 21.20 31.96 15.66
CA ARG A 49 21.54 30.84 16.54
C ARG A 49 21.10 31.17 17.99
N GLY A 50 20.09 30.46 18.48
CA GLY A 50 19.74 30.38 19.89
C GLY A 50 20.05 28.98 20.40
N GLN A 51 21.02 28.86 21.29
CA GLN A 51 21.34 27.65 22.01
C GLN A 51 20.18 27.28 22.97
N GLN A 52 19.56 26.14 22.73
CA GLN A 52 18.89 25.36 23.77
C GLN A 52 19.18 23.88 23.50
N GLY A 53 19.67 23.18 24.55
CA GLY A 53 20.03 21.78 24.51
C GLY A 53 18.84 20.92 24.09
N GLY A 54 18.89 20.43 22.88
CA GLY A 54 17.98 19.44 22.36
C GLY A 54 18.55 18.05 22.63
N GLN A 55 17.83 17.24 23.40
CA GLN A 55 17.99 15.81 23.40
C GLN A 55 18.08 15.34 21.93
N MET A 56 19.15 14.63 21.61
CA MET A 56 19.24 13.88 20.37
C MET A 56 18.08 12.89 20.37
N GLY A 57 17.04 13.18 19.58
CA GLY A 57 16.05 12.22 19.21
C GLY A 57 16.74 11.08 18.47
N MET A 58 16.77 9.92 19.09
CA MET A 58 17.15 8.69 18.40
C MET A 58 16.18 8.49 17.22
N PRO A 59 16.65 7.95 16.07
CA PRO A 59 15.77 7.63 14.96
C PRO A 59 14.64 6.71 15.45
N GLU A 60 13.44 6.88 14.93
CA GLU A 60 12.24 6.08 15.25
C GLU A 60 12.43 4.56 15.05
N ASP A 61 13.52 4.13 14.42
CA ASP A 61 13.93 2.72 14.26
C ASP A 61 14.32 2.01 15.58
N SER A 62 14.46 2.73 16.70
CA SER A 62 14.90 2.15 17.98
C SER A 62 13.75 1.68 18.88
N LEU A 63 12.49 1.88 18.49
CA LEU A 63 11.31 1.54 19.30
C LEU A 63 10.89 0.06 19.28
N TRP A 64 11.63 -0.81 18.59
CA TRP A 64 11.26 -2.22 18.38
C TRP A 64 12.02 -3.22 19.27
N ILE A 65 12.75 -2.76 20.29
CA ILE A 65 13.56 -3.62 21.17
C ILE A 65 12.79 -4.05 22.42
N ASP A 66 11.59 -3.51 22.66
CA ASP A 66 10.83 -3.86 23.86
C ASP A 66 9.96 -5.11 23.61
N GLY A 67 10.38 -6.21 24.21
CA GLY A 67 9.88 -7.57 24.01
C GLY A 67 8.52 -7.85 24.64
N GLY A 68 7.48 -7.20 24.18
CA GLY A 68 6.11 -7.54 24.50
C GLY A 68 5.31 -7.93 23.26
N TYR A 69 5.16 -9.23 22.99
CA TYR A 69 4.24 -9.72 21.96
C TYR A 69 2.79 -9.46 22.38
N THR A 70 2.21 -8.33 22.01
CA THR A 70 0.77 -8.10 22.11
C THR A 70 0.15 -8.14 20.73
N TYR A 71 -0.70 -9.12 20.48
CA TYR A 71 -1.45 -9.25 19.24
C TYR A 71 -2.83 -8.63 19.43
N GLY A 72 -3.21 -7.64 18.59
CA GLY A 72 -4.52 -7.02 18.51
C GLY A 72 -5.10 -7.10 17.10
N GLU A 73 -6.41 -7.08 16.96
CA GLU A 73 -7.11 -7.07 15.68
C GLU A 73 -6.78 -5.77 14.91
N GLY A 74 -6.27 -5.92 13.67
CA GLY A 74 -5.82 -4.80 12.82
C GLY A 74 -4.31 -4.60 12.78
N GLU A 75 -3.52 -5.62 13.10
CA GLU A 75 -2.08 -5.56 13.28
C GLU A 75 -1.30 -5.40 11.99
N ASP A 76 -0.21 -4.61 12.10
CA ASP A 76 0.85 -4.49 11.11
C ASP A 76 1.28 -5.89 10.61
N PRO A 77 1.26 -6.14 9.29
CA PRO A 77 1.71 -7.41 8.71
C PRO A 77 3.09 -7.86 9.21
N ALA A 78 3.97 -6.92 9.57
CA ALA A 78 5.29 -7.20 10.13
C ALA A 78 5.28 -7.93 11.49
N ARG A 79 4.12 -7.99 12.16
CA ARG A 79 3.94 -8.69 13.44
C ARG A 79 3.28 -10.05 13.32
N GLN A 80 2.87 -10.46 12.14
CA GLN A 80 2.24 -11.75 11.89
C GLN A 80 3.28 -12.83 11.62
N ILE A 81 2.94 -14.08 12.00
CA ILE A 81 3.76 -15.25 11.65
C ILE A 81 3.29 -15.77 10.29
N PHE A 82 4.25 -15.97 9.40
CA PHE A 82 3.97 -16.46 8.05
C PHE A 82 3.20 -17.78 8.06
N GLY A 83 2.08 -17.80 7.37
CA GLY A 83 1.26 -18.99 7.15
C GLY A 83 0.22 -19.30 8.24
N HIS A 84 0.29 -18.70 9.43
CA HIS A 84 -0.67 -18.97 10.50
C HIS A 84 -2.11 -18.58 10.13
N ASN A 85 -2.27 -17.57 9.29
CA ASN A 85 -3.57 -17.09 8.82
C ASN A 85 -4.25 -18.00 7.77
N ILE A 86 -3.59 -19.05 7.28
CA ILE A 86 -4.18 -19.95 6.27
C ILE A 86 -5.42 -20.68 6.80
N PHE A 87 -5.49 -20.94 8.09
CA PHE A 87 -6.61 -21.63 8.72
C PHE A 87 -7.70 -20.71 9.24
N THR A 88 -7.44 -19.40 9.31
CA THR A 88 -8.37 -18.39 9.85
C THR A 88 -9.10 -17.61 8.76
N ASN A 89 -8.81 -17.87 7.50
CA ASN A 89 -9.45 -17.19 6.38
C ASN A 89 -10.83 -17.81 6.10
N GLU A 90 -11.88 -17.07 6.38
CA GLU A 90 -13.28 -17.51 6.18
C GLU A 90 -13.63 -17.88 4.72
N ASN A 91 -12.84 -17.42 3.75
CA ASN A 91 -13.03 -17.74 2.34
C ASN A 91 -12.32 -19.02 1.88
N LEU A 92 -11.51 -19.64 2.74
CA LEU A 92 -10.80 -20.88 2.45
C LEU A 92 -11.49 -22.02 3.20
N THR A 93 -12.20 -22.87 2.48
CA THR A 93 -12.73 -24.11 3.05
C THR A 93 -11.83 -25.27 2.66
N PHE A 94 -11.36 -26.00 3.64
CA PHE A 94 -10.69 -27.29 3.46
C PHE A 94 -11.68 -28.45 3.73
N GLU A 95 -12.97 -28.20 3.52
CA GLU A 95 -13.97 -29.25 3.64
C GLU A 95 -13.72 -30.33 2.59
N PRO A 96 -13.75 -31.62 2.98
CA PRO A 96 -13.57 -32.68 2.02
C PRO A 96 -14.71 -32.66 1.01
N ASN A 97 -14.37 -32.50 -0.26
CA ASN A 97 -15.38 -32.63 -1.31
C ASN A 97 -15.83 -34.09 -1.40
N LEU A 98 -17.07 -34.36 -0.97
CA LEU A 98 -17.65 -35.68 -0.98
C LEU A 98 -17.85 -36.25 -2.40
N ASN A 99 -17.80 -35.42 -3.42
CA ASN A 99 -17.98 -35.79 -4.83
C ASN A 99 -16.65 -36.00 -5.58
N VAL A 100 -15.55 -36.23 -4.90
CA VAL A 100 -14.25 -36.54 -5.53
C VAL A 100 -14.20 -37.99 -5.96
N ALA A 101 -13.65 -38.22 -7.16
CA ALA A 101 -13.39 -39.58 -7.64
C ALA A 101 -12.56 -40.36 -6.61
N THR A 102 -13.00 -41.59 -6.33
CA THR A 102 -12.31 -42.47 -5.35
C THR A 102 -10.84 -42.63 -5.72
N PRO A 103 -9.92 -42.30 -4.83
CA PRO A 103 -8.50 -42.44 -5.11
C PRO A 103 -8.11 -43.89 -5.39
N VAL A 104 -7.20 -44.09 -6.33
CA VAL A 104 -6.79 -45.42 -6.81
C VAL A 104 -6.26 -46.33 -5.69
N ASN A 105 -5.65 -45.73 -4.67
CA ASN A 105 -5.05 -46.44 -3.53
C ASN A 105 -5.97 -46.49 -2.29
N TYR A 106 -7.24 -46.03 -2.40
CA TYR A 106 -8.19 -46.14 -1.29
C TYR A 106 -8.50 -47.61 -0.98
N ARG A 107 -8.39 -47.98 0.30
CA ARG A 107 -8.70 -49.31 0.78
C ARG A 107 -10.04 -49.31 1.49
N LEU A 108 -10.93 -50.17 1.01
CA LEU A 108 -12.23 -50.38 1.60
C LEU A 108 -12.09 -50.86 3.06
N GLY A 109 -13.02 -50.46 3.90
CA GLY A 109 -13.04 -50.89 5.31
C GLY A 109 -14.43 -50.83 5.90
N PRO A 110 -14.57 -51.29 7.15
CA PRO A 110 -15.84 -51.28 7.88
C PRO A 110 -16.44 -49.85 7.88
N GLY A 111 -17.75 -49.75 7.59
CA GLY A 111 -18.47 -48.48 7.52
C GLY A 111 -18.53 -47.84 6.12
N ASP A 112 -17.72 -48.28 5.14
CA ASP A 112 -17.85 -47.83 3.75
C ASP A 112 -19.10 -48.45 3.12
N GLU A 113 -19.90 -47.63 2.43
CA GLU A 113 -20.97 -48.12 1.57
C GLU A 113 -20.41 -48.52 0.21
N VAL A 114 -20.76 -49.71 -0.24
CA VAL A 114 -20.41 -50.21 -1.57
C VAL A 114 -21.68 -50.42 -2.40
N ILE A 115 -21.63 -50.04 -3.64
CA ILE A 115 -22.68 -50.20 -4.63
C ILE A 115 -22.14 -51.20 -5.65
N ILE A 116 -22.80 -52.35 -5.76
CA ILE A 116 -22.44 -53.36 -6.74
C ILE A 116 -23.52 -53.43 -7.78
N ASP A 117 -23.19 -52.99 -8.98
CA ASP A 117 -24.06 -53.06 -10.14
C ASP A 117 -23.74 -54.31 -10.95
N VAL A 118 -24.80 -55.08 -11.23
CA VAL A 118 -24.78 -56.23 -12.10
C VAL A 118 -25.68 -55.92 -13.28
N TRP A 119 -25.20 -56.03 -14.52
CA TRP A 119 -26.00 -55.75 -15.70
C TRP A 119 -25.64 -56.70 -16.87
N GLY A 120 -26.54 -56.80 -17.84
CA GLY A 120 -26.45 -57.67 -18.98
C GLY A 120 -27.57 -58.71 -18.97
N ALA A 121 -27.23 -60.01 -18.93
CA ALA A 121 -28.23 -61.07 -18.82
C ALA A 121 -29.00 -61.08 -17.47
N SER A 122 -28.48 -60.43 -16.47
CA SER A 122 -29.12 -60.20 -15.14
C SER A 122 -28.91 -58.75 -14.76
N GLU A 123 -29.95 -58.11 -14.15
CA GLU A 123 -29.88 -56.76 -13.67
C GLU A 123 -30.18 -56.72 -12.16
N THR A 124 -29.23 -56.18 -11.41
CA THR A 124 -29.38 -56.02 -9.95
C THR A 124 -28.40 -54.96 -9.45
N THR A 125 -28.86 -54.08 -8.57
CA THR A 125 -27.99 -53.16 -7.81
C THR A 125 -28.07 -53.52 -6.34
N ILE A 126 -26.93 -53.83 -5.75
CA ILE A 126 -26.78 -54.16 -4.33
C ILE A 126 -26.08 -52.98 -3.65
N ARG A 127 -26.74 -52.38 -2.66
CA ARG A 127 -26.17 -51.34 -1.81
C ARG A 127 -26.02 -51.92 -0.39
N GLN A 128 -24.79 -51.91 0.12
CA GLN A 128 -24.53 -52.40 1.48
C GLN A 128 -23.33 -51.69 2.10
N THR A 129 -23.41 -51.52 3.41
CA THR A 129 -22.29 -51.03 4.22
C THR A 129 -21.44 -52.22 4.65
N ILE A 130 -20.11 -52.09 4.53
CA ILE A 130 -19.17 -53.12 5.00
C ILE A 130 -19.28 -53.23 6.51
N SER A 131 -19.53 -54.46 6.99
CA SER A 131 -19.70 -54.79 8.40
C SER A 131 -18.39 -54.57 9.18
N PRO A 132 -18.43 -54.49 10.53
CA PRO A 132 -17.22 -54.48 11.36
C PRO A 132 -16.26 -55.64 11.11
N GLU A 133 -16.78 -56.77 10.64
CA GLU A 133 -15.99 -57.97 10.28
C GLU A 133 -15.31 -57.81 8.89
N GLY A 134 -15.56 -56.72 8.19
CA GLY A 134 -14.95 -56.44 6.88
C GLY A 134 -15.64 -57.07 5.69
N SER A 135 -16.87 -57.55 5.85
CA SER A 135 -17.64 -58.26 4.80
C SER A 135 -18.96 -57.57 4.50
N ILE A 136 -19.52 -57.86 3.33
CA ILE A 136 -20.91 -57.59 2.96
C ILE A 136 -21.65 -58.92 2.78
N LEU A 137 -22.96 -58.94 3.00
CA LEU A 137 -23.76 -60.13 2.79
C LEU A 137 -24.44 -60.06 1.42
N VAL A 138 -24.06 -60.94 0.51
CA VAL A 138 -24.66 -61.03 -0.83
C VAL A 138 -25.59 -62.22 -0.90
N ASN A 139 -26.84 -61.99 -1.34
CA ASN A 139 -27.83 -63.05 -1.49
C ASN A 139 -27.28 -64.18 -2.38
N ASN A 140 -27.51 -65.43 -2.00
CA ASN A 140 -27.04 -66.62 -2.68
C ASN A 140 -25.54 -66.89 -2.71
N LEU A 141 -24.71 -65.90 -2.21
CA LEU A 141 -23.26 -66.04 -2.16
C LEU A 141 -22.74 -66.11 -0.73
N GLY A 142 -23.46 -65.50 0.23
CA GLY A 142 -23.01 -65.37 1.61
C GLY A 142 -22.09 -64.20 1.85
N PRO A 143 -21.24 -64.21 2.89
CA PRO A 143 -20.35 -63.12 3.26
C PRO A 143 -19.19 -62.98 2.27
N VAL A 144 -19.01 -61.75 1.74
CA VAL A 144 -17.92 -61.40 0.81
C VAL A 144 -17.01 -60.40 1.52
N TYR A 145 -15.74 -60.75 1.72
CA TYR A 145 -14.77 -59.94 2.45
C TYR A 145 -14.09 -58.90 1.55
N LEU A 146 -14.38 -57.62 1.80
CA LEU A 146 -13.91 -56.52 1.01
C LEU A 146 -12.89 -55.62 1.74
N SER A 147 -12.85 -55.68 3.06
CA SER A 147 -11.95 -54.87 3.86
C SER A 147 -10.48 -55.09 3.49
N GLY A 148 -9.71 -53.98 3.45
CA GLY A 148 -8.29 -53.98 3.09
C GLY A 148 -7.99 -53.98 1.58
N LYS A 149 -8.99 -54.31 0.73
CA LYS A 149 -8.83 -54.30 -0.74
C LYS A 149 -9.02 -52.88 -1.30
N THR A 150 -8.28 -52.54 -2.33
CA THR A 150 -8.59 -51.34 -3.15
C THR A 150 -9.85 -51.62 -3.97
N VAL A 151 -10.49 -50.55 -4.46
CA VAL A 151 -11.68 -50.69 -5.33
C VAL A 151 -11.38 -51.56 -6.56
N LYS A 152 -10.15 -51.46 -7.11
CA LYS A 152 -9.71 -52.31 -8.23
C LYS A 152 -9.58 -53.78 -7.84
N GLU A 153 -8.94 -54.05 -6.71
CA GLU A 153 -8.79 -55.40 -6.18
C GLU A 153 -10.16 -56.01 -5.81
N ALA A 154 -11.04 -55.19 -5.19
CA ALA A 154 -12.40 -55.60 -4.87
C ALA A 154 -13.22 -55.94 -6.12
N ASN A 155 -13.11 -55.14 -7.19
CA ASN A 155 -13.78 -55.46 -8.46
C ASN A 155 -13.31 -56.76 -9.07
N ASN A 156 -12.01 -57.04 -9.03
CA ASN A 156 -11.48 -58.29 -9.57
C ASN A 156 -11.92 -59.49 -8.71
N TYR A 157 -11.94 -59.33 -7.39
CA TYR A 157 -12.41 -60.37 -6.44
C TYR A 157 -13.91 -60.65 -6.61
N LEU A 158 -14.72 -59.57 -6.73
CA LEU A 158 -16.17 -59.74 -6.92
C LEU A 158 -16.52 -60.44 -8.23
N LYS A 159 -15.78 -60.20 -9.32
CA LYS A 159 -15.98 -60.94 -10.58
C LYS A 159 -15.82 -62.44 -10.38
N GLN A 160 -14.83 -62.84 -9.57
CA GLN A 160 -14.60 -64.28 -9.30
C GLN A 160 -15.71 -64.86 -8.39
N GLU A 161 -16.13 -64.13 -7.38
CA GLU A 161 -17.18 -64.57 -6.46
C GLU A 161 -18.55 -64.62 -7.15
N PHE A 162 -18.90 -63.60 -7.90
CA PHE A 162 -20.18 -63.53 -8.67
C PHE A 162 -20.26 -64.54 -9.81
N ALA A 163 -19.13 -65.03 -10.34
CA ALA A 163 -19.10 -66.13 -11.28
C ALA A 163 -19.63 -67.44 -10.74
N LYS A 164 -19.68 -67.60 -9.40
CA LYS A 164 -20.25 -68.77 -8.72
C LYS A 164 -21.78 -68.80 -8.82
N ILE A 165 -22.43 -67.64 -8.95
CA ILE A 165 -23.91 -67.56 -8.99
C ILE A 165 -24.44 -67.06 -10.34
N TYR A 166 -23.63 -66.33 -11.15
CA TYR A 166 -23.99 -65.83 -12.46
C TYR A 166 -23.06 -66.47 -13.52
N SER A 167 -23.57 -67.42 -14.30
CA SER A 167 -22.78 -68.13 -15.30
C SER A 167 -22.22 -67.28 -16.46
N GLY A 168 -22.77 -66.05 -16.64
CA GLY A 168 -22.37 -65.15 -17.69
C GLY A 168 -21.24 -64.15 -17.31
N VAL A 169 -20.69 -64.23 -16.11
CA VAL A 169 -19.66 -63.26 -15.63
C VAL A 169 -18.27 -63.60 -16.15
N THR A 170 -18.00 -64.86 -16.44
CA THR A 170 -16.72 -65.36 -16.98
C THR A 170 -16.90 -65.87 -18.41
N GLY A 171 -15.88 -65.68 -19.28
CA GLY A 171 -15.87 -66.12 -20.68
C GLY A 171 -15.19 -65.11 -21.59
N ASN A 172 -14.96 -65.48 -22.84
CA ASN A 172 -14.32 -64.60 -23.82
C ASN A 172 -15.17 -63.35 -24.18
N VAL A 173 -16.51 -63.46 -24.03
CA VAL A 173 -17.46 -62.36 -24.16
C VAL A 173 -18.46 -62.50 -23.00
N PRO A 174 -18.24 -61.81 -21.85
CA PRO A 174 -19.13 -61.88 -20.70
C PRO A 174 -20.51 -61.31 -21.02
N SER A 175 -21.56 -62.12 -20.84
CA SER A 175 -22.98 -61.66 -20.97
C SER A 175 -23.50 -60.92 -19.77
N THR A 176 -22.79 -61.00 -18.64
CA THR A 176 -23.10 -60.29 -17.38
C THR A 176 -21.84 -59.57 -16.90
N GLN A 177 -21.98 -58.30 -16.58
CA GLN A 177 -20.93 -57.46 -16.04
C GLN A 177 -21.19 -57.20 -14.56
N VAL A 178 -20.12 -57.12 -13.75
CA VAL A 178 -20.18 -56.80 -12.35
C VAL A 178 -19.18 -55.67 -12.06
N LYS A 179 -19.63 -54.61 -11.42
CA LYS A 179 -18.81 -53.47 -11.05
C LYS A 179 -19.15 -53.00 -9.65
N LEU A 180 -18.13 -52.86 -8.81
CA LEU A 180 -18.24 -52.20 -7.52
C LEU A 180 -17.83 -50.75 -7.66
N THR A 181 -18.67 -49.88 -7.12
CA THR A 181 -18.38 -48.46 -6.91
C THR A 181 -18.53 -48.14 -5.42
N LEU A 182 -17.82 -47.14 -4.94
CA LEU A 182 -17.95 -46.65 -3.58
C LEU A 182 -19.17 -45.73 -3.51
N GLY A 183 -20.03 -45.95 -2.53
CA GLY A 183 -21.16 -45.09 -2.18
C GLY A 183 -20.74 -44.04 -1.15
N GLU A 184 -21.40 -44.06 0.02
CA GLU A 184 -21.02 -43.21 1.13
C GLU A 184 -19.71 -43.70 1.77
N ILE A 185 -18.88 -42.75 2.16
CA ILE A 185 -17.56 -43.00 2.70
C ILE A 185 -17.64 -42.94 4.22
N ARG A 186 -17.00 -43.91 4.87
CA ARG A 186 -16.94 -43.95 6.32
C ARG A 186 -16.33 -42.72 6.93
N SER A 187 -16.80 -42.36 8.11
CA SER A 187 -16.14 -41.39 8.98
C SER A 187 -15.04 -42.07 9.81
N ILE A 188 -14.00 -41.30 10.10
CA ILE A 188 -12.90 -41.69 11.00
C ILE A 188 -12.83 -40.73 12.17
N GLN A 189 -12.38 -41.18 13.32
CA GLN A 189 -12.08 -40.34 14.47
C GLN A 189 -10.58 -40.06 14.53
N VAL A 190 -10.21 -38.79 14.54
CA VAL A 190 -8.82 -38.35 14.60
C VAL A 190 -8.64 -37.42 15.79
N ASN A 191 -7.61 -37.65 16.58
CA ASN A 191 -7.25 -36.80 17.70
C ASN A 191 -6.29 -35.71 17.22
N VAL A 192 -6.66 -34.42 17.38
CA VAL A 192 -5.80 -33.27 17.08
C VAL A 192 -5.33 -32.67 18.40
N MET A 193 -4.02 -32.69 18.63
CA MET A 193 -3.41 -32.40 19.92
C MET A 193 -2.20 -31.45 19.75
N GLY A 194 -1.69 -30.95 20.88
CA GLY A 194 -0.56 -30.02 20.93
C GLY A 194 -0.99 -28.58 20.69
N GLU A 195 -0.17 -27.81 19.99
CA GLU A 195 -0.31 -26.36 19.83
C GLU A 195 -1.30 -25.97 18.70
N VAL A 196 -2.55 -26.38 18.87
CA VAL A 196 -3.70 -26.05 18.00
C VAL A 196 -4.69 -25.13 18.73
N VAL A 197 -5.58 -24.48 17.98
CA VAL A 197 -6.57 -23.55 18.58
C VAL A 197 -7.57 -24.31 19.45
N VAL A 198 -8.11 -25.42 18.96
CA VAL A 198 -9.04 -26.28 19.72
C VAL A 198 -8.56 -27.74 19.66
N PRO A 199 -7.81 -28.21 20.68
CA PRO A 199 -7.43 -29.62 20.73
C PRO A 199 -8.65 -30.50 21.05
N GLY A 200 -8.71 -31.67 20.43
CA GLY A 200 -9.83 -32.59 20.64
C GLY A 200 -9.87 -33.72 19.63
N THR A 201 -10.95 -34.52 19.72
CA THR A 201 -11.25 -35.60 18.79
C THR A 201 -12.24 -35.10 17.73
N TYR A 202 -11.90 -35.29 16.49
CA TYR A 202 -12.68 -34.81 15.34
C TYR A 202 -13.17 -36.00 14.50
N THR A 203 -14.44 -35.95 14.12
CA THR A 203 -15.02 -36.91 13.17
C THR A 203 -14.85 -36.35 11.75
N LEU A 204 -14.05 -37.01 10.96
CA LEU A 204 -13.67 -36.59 9.60
C LEU A 204 -14.01 -37.68 8.59
N SER A 205 -14.12 -37.34 7.31
CA SER A 205 -14.18 -38.32 6.23
C SER A 205 -12.88 -39.12 6.15
N SER A 206 -12.93 -40.41 5.81
CA SER A 206 -11.73 -41.23 5.56
C SER A 206 -10.86 -40.74 4.38
N PHE A 207 -11.31 -39.72 3.64
CA PHE A 207 -10.48 -39.01 2.65
C PHE A 207 -9.72 -37.81 3.25
N ALA A 208 -9.94 -37.51 4.52
CA ALA A 208 -9.31 -36.38 5.15
C ALA A 208 -7.79 -36.54 5.22
N SER A 209 -7.12 -35.41 4.98
CA SER A 209 -5.68 -35.24 5.19
C SER A 209 -5.43 -34.48 6.49
N VAL A 210 -4.17 -34.30 6.86
CA VAL A 210 -3.76 -33.50 8.02
C VAL A 210 -4.32 -32.06 7.95
N PHE A 211 -4.42 -31.48 6.75
CA PHE A 211 -5.01 -30.13 6.56
C PHE A 211 -6.47 -30.06 6.99
N HIS A 212 -7.27 -31.09 6.65
CA HIS A 212 -8.67 -31.12 7.05
C HIS A 212 -8.81 -31.21 8.57
N ALA A 213 -7.94 -32.00 9.21
CA ALA A 213 -7.92 -32.14 10.67
C ALA A 213 -7.53 -30.82 11.35
N LEU A 214 -6.48 -30.15 10.87
CA LEU A 214 -6.05 -28.83 11.38
C LEU A 214 -7.11 -27.78 11.14
N TYR A 215 -7.72 -27.73 9.98
CA TYR A 215 -8.80 -26.78 9.68
C TYR A 215 -9.98 -26.97 10.64
N SER A 216 -10.38 -28.21 10.88
CA SER A 216 -11.46 -28.53 11.84
C SER A 216 -11.10 -28.12 13.27
N ALA A 217 -9.81 -28.13 13.63
CA ALA A 217 -9.30 -27.69 14.93
C ALA A 217 -9.09 -26.16 15.02
N GLY A 218 -9.45 -25.39 13.98
CA GLY A 218 -9.24 -23.93 13.90
C GLY A 218 -7.80 -23.53 13.58
N GLY A 219 -6.96 -24.48 13.15
CA GLY A 219 -5.55 -24.26 12.82
C GLY A 219 -4.61 -24.37 14.00
N VAL A 220 -3.37 -23.88 13.80
CA VAL A 220 -2.36 -23.82 14.86
C VAL A 220 -2.55 -22.57 15.71
N ASN A 221 -2.22 -22.65 17.00
CA ASN A 221 -2.23 -21.50 17.89
C ASN A 221 -0.97 -20.63 17.69
N LYS A 222 -0.81 -19.57 18.49
CA LYS A 222 0.28 -18.58 18.35
C LYS A 222 1.69 -19.17 18.49
N ILE A 223 1.85 -20.27 19.20
CA ILE A 223 3.13 -20.94 19.39
C ILE A 223 3.26 -22.26 18.62
N GLY A 224 2.21 -22.65 17.89
CA GLY A 224 2.19 -23.86 17.10
C GLY A 224 3.08 -23.80 15.87
N SER A 225 3.82 -24.87 15.63
CA SER A 225 4.69 -25.00 14.47
C SER A 225 3.89 -25.36 13.22
N LEU A 226 4.17 -24.68 12.10
CA LEU A 226 3.76 -25.11 10.76
C LEU A 226 4.81 -26.02 10.08
N ARG A 227 5.91 -26.30 10.77
CA ARG A 227 7.06 -27.01 10.22
C ARG A 227 7.38 -28.33 10.94
N SER A 228 6.63 -28.63 12.00
CA SER A 228 6.70 -29.89 12.76
C SER A 228 5.29 -30.31 13.17
N ILE A 229 4.59 -30.98 12.23
CA ILE A 229 3.26 -31.53 12.43
C ILE A 229 3.35 -33.04 12.26
N LYS A 230 3.26 -33.75 13.35
CA LYS A 230 3.45 -35.19 13.38
C LYS A 230 2.13 -35.92 13.27
N VAL A 231 2.10 -36.99 12.48
CA VAL A 231 1.02 -37.97 12.50
C VAL A 231 1.50 -39.22 13.22
N VAL A 232 0.82 -39.54 14.32
CA VAL A 232 1.15 -40.71 15.14
C VAL A 232 0.06 -41.76 14.95
N ARG A 233 0.46 -42.95 14.57
CA ARG A 233 -0.39 -44.11 14.38
C ARG A 233 0.14 -45.30 15.19
N ASN A 234 -0.69 -45.87 16.03
CA ASN A 234 -0.30 -46.99 16.90
C ASN A 234 0.99 -46.69 17.70
N GLY A 235 1.13 -45.46 18.19
CA GLY A 235 2.30 -45.03 18.97
C GLY A 235 3.56 -44.70 18.18
N ASN A 236 3.54 -44.82 16.85
CA ASN A 236 4.68 -44.51 15.99
C ASN A 236 4.42 -43.28 15.14
N VAL A 237 5.42 -42.41 15.00
CA VAL A 237 5.38 -41.26 14.05
C VAL A 237 5.49 -41.82 12.63
N ILE A 238 4.43 -41.67 11.85
CA ILE A 238 4.38 -42.14 10.45
C ILE A 238 4.65 -41.03 9.45
N ALA A 239 4.49 -39.76 9.84
CA ALA A 239 4.80 -38.59 9.02
C ALA A 239 5.16 -37.41 9.92
N ASP A 240 6.03 -36.53 9.41
CA ASP A 240 6.38 -35.21 9.97
C ASP A 240 6.29 -34.17 8.85
N LEU A 241 5.25 -33.35 8.90
CA LEU A 241 4.88 -32.46 7.84
C LEU A 241 5.45 -31.06 8.07
N ASP A 242 5.98 -30.49 6.97
CA ASP A 242 6.42 -29.09 6.87
C ASP A 242 5.52 -28.36 5.86
N ILE A 243 4.61 -27.54 6.37
CA ILE A 243 3.63 -26.80 5.54
C ILE A 243 4.29 -25.70 4.72
N TYR A 244 5.47 -25.19 5.09
CA TYR A 244 6.20 -24.20 4.31
C TYR A 244 6.50 -24.70 2.88
N GLY A 245 6.74 -25.99 2.70
CA GLY A 245 6.89 -26.61 1.38
C GLY A 245 5.67 -26.41 0.48
N LEU A 246 4.48 -26.57 1.06
CA LEU A 246 3.22 -26.32 0.36
C LEU A 246 3.01 -24.83 0.08
N LEU A 247 3.16 -23.98 1.11
CA LEU A 247 2.93 -22.54 0.98
C LEU A 247 3.86 -21.86 -0.04
N MET A 248 5.10 -22.33 -0.14
CA MET A 248 6.12 -21.75 -1.01
C MET A 248 6.18 -22.36 -2.41
N ASN A 249 5.92 -23.65 -2.52
CA ASN A 249 6.20 -24.42 -3.76
C ASN A 249 5.00 -25.22 -4.25
N GLY A 250 3.87 -25.20 -3.56
CA GLY A 250 2.70 -26.02 -3.86
C GLY A 250 2.95 -27.54 -3.68
N LYS A 251 4.03 -27.91 -2.99
CA LYS A 251 4.42 -29.32 -2.78
C LYS A 251 4.37 -29.63 -1.30
N MET A 252 3.59 -30.62 -0.95
CA MET A 252 3.60 -31.21 0.38
C MET A 252 4.36 -32.53 0.34
N LYS A 253 5.45 -32.58 1.08
CA LYS A 253 6.18 -33.81 1.31
C LYS A 253 5.53 -34.53 2.49
N ASP A 254 5.41 -35.85 2.39
CA ASP A 254 4.92 -36.72 3.47
C ASP A 254 3.44 -36.53 3.88
N ASP A 255 2.59 -35.93 2.98
CA ASP A 255 1.14 -35.90 3.24
C ASP A 255 0.57 -37.30 3.22
N VAL A 256 0.08 -37.72 4.39
CA VAL A 256 -0.54 -39.05 4.59
C VAL A 256 -2.05 -38.89 4.78
N ARG A 257 -2.81 -39.87 4.31
CA ARG A 257 -4.22 -39.97 4.65
C ARG A 257 -4.39 -40.42 6.06
N LEU A 258 -5.25 -39.74 6.77
CA LEU A 258 -5.58 -40.08 8.14
C LEU A 258 -6.41 -41.37 8.20
N GLN A 259 -6.21 -42.11 9.26
CA GLN A 259 -6.97 -43.32 9.59
C GLN A 259 -7.63 -43.14 10.95
N ASP A 260 -8.57 -44.01 11.22
CA ASP A 260 -9.27 -44.03 12.51
C ASP A 260 -8.27 -44.28 13.66
N GLY A 261 -8.37 -43.45 14.69
CA GLY A 261 -7.47 -43.46 15.84
C GLY A 261 -6.12 -42.77 15.65
N ASP A 262 -5.85 -42.14 14.50
CA ASP A 262 -4.64 -41.35 14.31
C ASP A 262 -4.62 -40.14 15.25
N VAL A 263 -3.40 -39.72 15.64
CA VAL A 263 -3.16 -38.51 16.39
C VAL A 263 -2.36 -37.54 15.53
N VAL A 264 -2.91 -36.36 15.26
CA VAL A 264 -2.21 -35.24 14.66
C VAL A 264 -1.68 -34.38 15.80
N LEU A 265 -0.36 -34.34 15.96
CA LEU A 265 0.32 -33.62 17.02
C LEU A 265 1.09 -32.43 16.44
N VAL A 266 0.74 -31.23 16.88
CA VAL A 266 1.45 -29.99 16.52
C VAL A 266 2.42 -29.65 17.64
N ASP A 267 3.71 -29.60 17.31
CA ASP A 267 4.75 -29.15 18.24
C ASP A 267 4.79 -27.61 18.36
N PRO A 268 5.34 -27.03 19.42
CA PRO A 268 5.68 -25.61 19.45
C PRO A 268 6.80 -25.31 18.44
N TYR A 269 6.83 -24.09 17.89
CA TYR A 269 7.92 -23.68 16.99
C TYR A 269 9.27 -23.67 17.74
N GLN A 270 10.35 -23.97 17.01
CA GLN A 270 11.69 -24.02 17.61
C GLN A 270 12.44 -22.71 17.49
N SER A 271 12.28 -21.99 16.40
CA SER A 271 12.97 -20.74 16.13
C SER A 271 12.06 -19.80 15.33
N LEU A 272 11.86 -18.61 15.85
CA LEU A 272 11.08 -17.56 15.22
C LEU A 272 11.98 -16.36 14.92
N VAL A 273 12.10 -15.99 13.65
CA VAL A 273 12.96 -14.92 13.15
C VAL A 273 12.11 -13.85 12.50
N GLN A 274 12.37 -12.59 12.84
CA GLN A 274 11.70 -11.44 12.23
C GLN A 274 12.53 -10.85 11.11
N ILE A 275 11.92 -10.55 9.97
CA ILE A 275 12.53 -9.76 8.91
C ILE A 275 11.71 -8.51 8.63
N LEU A 276 12.39 -7.37 8.59
CA LEU A 276 11.83 -6.03 8.48
C LEU A 276 12.46 -5.24 7.33
N GLY A 277 11.84 -4.12 6.97
CA GLY A 277 12.36 -3.17 6.00
C GLY A 277 12.05 -3.56 4.55
N LYS A 278 13.04 -3.44 3.67
CA LYS A 278 12.86 -3.49 2.21
C LYS A 278 12.82 -4.90 1.63
N VAL A 279 11.94 -5.74 2.16
CA VAL A 279 11.56 -7.06 1.62
C VAL A 279 10.10 -7.06 1.23
N LYS A 280 9.69 -7.99 0.36
CA LYS A 280 8.33 -8.03 -0.17
C LYS A 280 7.29 -8.46 0.87
N ARG A 281 7.69 -9.27 1.86
CA ARG A 281 6.83 -9.74 2.95
C ARG A 281 7.56 -9.62 4.28
N PRO A 282 7.60 -8.43 4.91
CA PRO A 282 8.15 -8.25 6.24
C PRO A 282 7.21 -8.90 7.27
N MET A 283 7.68 -9.91 7.99
CA MET A 283 6.94 -10.63 9.02
C MET A 283 7.83 -11.59 9.80
N PHE A 284 7.26 -12.34 10.72
CA PHE A 284 7.95 -13.44 11.40
C PHE A 284 7.90 -14.71 10.57
N TYR A 285 9.01 -15.44 10.58
CA TYR A 285 9.17 -16.73 9.92
C TYR A 285 9.69 -17.79 10.89
N GLU A 286 9.08 -18.95 10.87
CA GLU A 286 9.59 -20.12 11.56
C GLU A 286 10.77 -20.68 10.77
N MET A 287 11.94 -20.74 11.40
CA MET A 287 13.18 -21.18 10.75
C MET A 287 13.71 -22.48 11.38
N LYS A 288 14.30 -23.34 10.55
CA LYS A 288 15.02 -24.52 11.02
C LYS A 288 16.48 -24.16 11.33
N PRO A 289 17.14 -24.88 12.27
CA PRO A 289 18.51 -24.56 12.68
C PRO A 289 19.55 -24.60 11.56
N THR A 290 19.25 -25.27 10.45
CA THR A 290 20.12 -25.39 9.27
C THR A 290 19.90 -24.29 8.23
N GLU A 291 18.86 -23.48 8.39
CA GLU A 291 18.48 -22.47 7.43
C GLU A 291 19.25 -21.17 7.65
N THR A 292 19.40 -20.43 6.55
CA THR A 292 20.25 -19.25 6.47
C THR A 292 19.45 -18.01 6.11
N VAL A 293 20.11 -16.86 6.16
CA VAL A 293 19.56 -15.58 5.68
C VAL A 293 19.04 -15.69 4.24
N ALA A 294 19.72 -16.39 3.36
CA ALA A 294 19.26 -16.60 1.98
C ALA A 294 17.92 -17.34 1.93
N THR A 295 17.72 -18.33 2.81
CA THR A 295 16.44 -19.06 2.91
C THR A 295 15.35 -18.15 3.44
N LEU A 296 15.63 -17.35 4.47
CA LEU A 296 14.68 -16.38 5.01
C LEU A 296 14.28 -15.32 3.97
N LEU A 297 15.24 -14.76 3.23
CA LEU A 297 14.95 -13.83 2.13
C LEU A 297 14.04 -14.45 1.08
N LYS A 298 14.25 -15.73 0.73
CA LYS A 298 13.36 -16.46 -0.18
C LYS A 298 11.94 -16.55 0.37
N TYR A 299 11.78 -16.85 1.66
CA TYR A 299 10.48 -16.89 2.33
C TYR A 299 9.82 -15.50 2.35
N ALA A 300 10.59 -14.45 2.58
CA ALA A 300 10.13 -13.06 2.55
C ALA A 300 9.82 -12.54 1.12
N GLY A 301 9.97 -13.37 0.09
CA GLY A 301 9.72 -12.99 -1.31
C GLY A 301 10.85 -12.18 -1.94
N ASN A 302 12.04 -12.20 -1.35
CA ASN A 302 13.22 -11.40 -1.70
C ASN A 302 13.02 -9.88 -1.50
N PHE A 303 13.99 -9.12 -1.96
CA PHE A 303 14.10 -7.68 -1.84
C PHE A 303 13.03 -6.92 -2.63
N THR A 304 12.69 -5.73 -2.15
CA THR A 304 11.99 -4.71 -2.94
C THR A 304 12.96 -4.04 -3.92
N GLY A 305 12.41 -3.27 -4.88
CA GLY A 305 13.24 -2.59 -5.89
C GLY A 305 14.20 -1.54 -5.33
N ASP A 306 13.85 -0.96 -4.19
CA ASP A 306 14.59 0.09 -3.49
C ASP A 306 15.46 -0.43 -2.32
N ALA A 307 15.59 -1.76 -2.20
CA ALA A 307 16.39 -2.37 -1.14
C ALA A 307 17.90 -2.24 -1.38
N TYR A 308 18.65 -1.97 -0.32
CA TYR A 308 20.09 -2.06 -0.29
C TYR A 308 20.50 -3.53 -0.11
N LYS A 309 20.94 -4.17 -1.20
CA LYS A 309 21.17 -5.62 -1.28
C LYS A 309 22.55 -6.06 -0.83
N LYS A 310 23.52 -5.14 -0.75
CA LYS A 310 24.93 -5.49 -0.48
C LYS A 310 25.17 -5.94 0.96
N ALA A 311 24.39 -5.44 1.91
CA ALA A 311 24.48 -5.85 3.30
C ALA A 311 23.15 -5.70 4.02
N ILE A 312 22.90 -6.59 4.99
CA ILE A 312 21.72 -6.54 5.88
C ILE A 312 22.21 -6.53 7.32
N ARG A 313 21.42 -5.97 8.22
CA ARG A 313 21.70 -5.95 9.64
C ARG A 313 20.91 -7.05 10.36
N VAL A 314 21.59 -7.83 11.16
CA VAL A 314 20.99 -8.83 12.06
C VAL A 314 21.25 -8.39 13.50
N VAL A 315 20.21 -8.33 14.31
CA VAL A 315 20.29 -8.11 15.74
C VAL A 315 19.92 -9.40 16.44
N ARG A 316 20.86 -9.96 17.19
CA ARG A 316 20.73 -11.23 17.92
C ARG A 316 20.82 -11.01 19.42
N LYS A 317 20.04 -11.74 20.20
CA LYS A 317 20.11 -11.72 21.66
C LYS A 317 21.16 -12.72 22.14
N SER A 318 22.18 -12.26 22.87
CA SER A 318 23.28 -13.10 23.35
C SER A 318 23.07 -13.63 24.77
N GLY A 319 21.81 -13.69 25.24
CA GLY A 319 21.47 -14.09 26.61
C GLY A 319 21.55 -12.95 27.62
N ARG A 320 22.46 -12.00 27.47
CA ARG A 320 22.62 -10.82 28.34
C ARG A 320 22.45 -9.51 27.59
N GLU A 321 22.94 -9.45 26.38
CA GLU A 321 23.06 -8.23 25.59
C GLU A 321 22.64 -8.49 24.14
N HIS A 322 22.50 -7.44 23.33
CA HIS A 322 22.27 -7.55 21.91
C HIS A 322 23.59 -7.53 21.15
N GLN A 323 23.71 -8.41 20.16
CA GLN A 323 24.81 -8.44 19.20
C GLN A 323 24.31 -7.97 17.84
N ILE A 324 25.11 -7.16 17.16
CA ILE A 324 24.80 -6.68 15.81
C ILE A 324 25.78 -7.34 14.83
N TYR A 325 25.20 -7.93 13.79
CA TYR A 325 25.96 -8.47 12.65
C TYR A 325 25.56 -7.68 11.40
N ASN A 326 26.57 -7.22 10.66
CA ASN A 326 26.41 -6.75 9.30
C ASN A 326 26.78 -7.91 8.38
N VAL A 327 25.78 -8.51 7.75
CA VAL A 327 25.97 -9.69 6.89
C VAL A 327 26.03 -9.21 5.46
N ASP A 328 27.13 -9.45 4.77
CA ASP A 328 27.31 -9.08 3.37
C ASP A 328 26.62 -10.05 2.43
N GLU A 329 26.31 -9.62 1.20
CA GLU A 329 25.60 -10.40 0.19
C GLU A 329 26.22 -11.78 -0.05
N MET A 330 27.55 -11.86 -0.01
CA MET A 330 28.29 -13.12 -0.20
C MET A 330 28.05 -14.14 0.92
N ASP A 331 27.71 -13.66 2.12
CA ASP A 331 27.53 -14.49 3.32
C ASP A 331 26.08 -14.91 3.56
N TYR A 332 25.11 -14.41 2.78
CA TYR A 332 23.68 -14.75 2.97
C TYR A 332 23.41 -16.26 2.92
N SER A 333 24.16 -17.00 2.14
CA SER A 333 24.00 -18.44 1.97
C SER A 333 24.62 -19.28 3.11
N VAL A 334 25.49 -18.69 3.92
CA VAL A 334 26.22 -19.37 4.98
C VAL A 334 25.85 -18.89 6.39
N PHE A 335 25.38 -17.65 6.52
CA PHE A 335 24.97 -17.09 7.80
C PHE A 335 23.68 -17.74 8.28
N ARG A 336 23.75 -18.53 9.36
CA ARG A 336 22.59 -19.20 9.97
C ARG A 336 21.84 -18.22 10.86
N VAL A 337 20.52 -18.30 10.79
CA VAL A 337 19.63 -17.51 11.65
C VAL A 337 19.32 -18.29 12.92
N GLU A 338 19.08 -17.59 14.02
CA GLU A 338 18.78 -18.16 15.33
C GLU A 338 17.48 -17.60 15.87
N ASP A 339 16.91 -18.25 16.88
CA ASP A 339 15.66 -17.85 17.52
C ASP A 339 15.77 -16.42 18.08
N GLY A 340 14.78 -15.61 17.80
CA GLY A 340 14.70 -14.21 18.22
C GLY A 340 15.56 -13.24 17.44
N ASP A 341 16.21 -13.67 16.34
CA ASP A 341 16.92 -12.76 15.44
C ASP A 341 15.95 -11.75 14.80
N VAL A 342 16.38 -10.50 14.77
CA VAL A 342 15.70 -9.42 14.03
C VAL A 342 16.56 -8.96 12.88
N ILE A 343 16.09 -9.15 11.68
CA ILE A 343 16.82 -8.87 10.45
C ILE A 343 16.21 -7.64 9.78
N THR A 344 17.05 -6.63 9.51
CA THR A 344 16.62 -5.38 8.88
C THR A 344 17.28 -5.20 7.53
N VAL A 345 16.47 -5.02 6.50
CA VAL A 345 16.92 -4.67 5.15
C VAL A 345 16.69 -3.19 4.91
N ASN A 346 17.79 -2.45 4.75
CA ASN A 346 17.75 -1.01 4.52
C ASN A 346 17.37 -0.67 3.07
N SER A 347 16.93 0.58 2.83
CA SER A 347 16.76 1.14 1.49
C SER A 347 18.10 1.61 0.92
N VAL A 348 18.19 1.70 -0.41
CA VAL A 348 19.25 2.47 -1.07
C VAL A 348 19.17 3.94 -0.62
N LEU A 349 20.31 4.60 -0.59
CA LEU A 349 20.38 6.02 -0.23
C LEU A 349 19.57 6.84 -1.24
N GLN A 350 18.81 7.83 -0.75
CA GLN A 350 18.08 8.77 -1.59
C GLN A 350 19.02 9.82 -2.20
N ARG A 351 20.08 9.35 -2.85
CA ARG A 351 21.07 10.17 -3.54
C ARG A 351 21.23 9.65 -4.96
N PHE A 352 21.45 10.57 -5.89
CA PHE A 352 21.75 10.20 -7.26
C PHE A 352 23.26 10.10 -7.46
N GLU A 353 23.70 9.10 -8.19
CA GLU A 353 25.13 8.89 -8.47
C GLU A 353 25.67 9.85 -9.53
N ASN A 354 24.80 10.31 -10.43
CA ASN A 354 25.18 11.01 -11.65
C ASN A 354 24.17 12.13 -12.03
N ARG A 355 23.66 12.84 -11.03
CA ARG A 355 22.72 13.92 -11.23
C ARG A 355 23.44 15.24 -11.48
N VAL A 356 22.93 16.01 -12.46
CA VAL A 356 23.05 17.47 -12.55
C VAL A 356 21.65 18.05 -12.73
N GLU A 357 21.45 19.29 -12.35
CA GLU A 357 20.15 19.95 -12.42
C GLU A 357 20.26 21.30 -13.12
N ILE A 358 19.26 21.67 -13.90
CA ILE A 358 19.14 23.00 -14.48
C ILE A 358 17.79 23.60 -14.12
N ARG A 359 17.79 24.86 -13.68
CA ARG A 359 16.60 25.61 -13.24
C ARG A 359 16.57 27.01 -13.84
N GLY A 360 15.39 27.61 -13.87
CA GLY A 360 15.15 28.99 -14.22
C GLY A 360 14.81 29.21 -15.70
N ALA A 361 15.35 30.22 -16.35
CA ALA A 361 14.93 30.66 -17.69
C ALA A 361 15.48 29.77 -18.82
N VAL A 362 15.12 28.47 -18.80
CA VAL A 362 15.39 27.47 -19.86
C VAL A 362 14.08 26.84 -20.31
N TYR A 363 14.08 26.25 -21.51
CA TYR A 363 12.86 25.59 -22.02
C TYR A 363 12.48 24.34 -21.26
N ARG A 364 13.48 23.53 -20.80
CA ARG A 364 13.24 22.31 -20.03
C ARG A 364 14.09 22.29 -18.78
N GLU A 365 13.49 22.71 -17.69
CA GLU A 365 14.06 22.57 -16.35
C GLU A 365 14.03 21.12 -15.87
N GLY A 366 14.91 20.78 -14.94
CA GLY A 366 14.87 19.51 -14.22
C GLY A 366 16.20 18.80 -14.08
N LEU A 367 16.10 17.51 -13.79
CA LEU A 367 17.25 16.64 -13.54
C LEU A 367 17.76 16.03 -14.85
N TYR A 368 19.06 16.04 -15.00
CA TYR A 368 19.76 15.46 -16.13
C TYR A 368 20.84 14.50 -15.66
N GLN A 369 21.16 13.52 -16.49
CA GLN A 369 22.22 12.57 -16.23
C GLN A 369 23.57 13.18 -16.61
N LEU A 370 24.48 13.27 -15.64
CA LEU A 370 25.91 13.53 -15.91
C LEU A 370 26.54 12.28 -16.54
N ASN A 371 26.97 12.40 -17.79
CA ASN A 371 27.56 11.30 -18.56
C ASN A 371 28.51 11.84 -19.64
N GLY A 372 29.02 11.00 -20.53
CA GLY A 372 29.92 11.41 -21.62
C GLY A 372 29.31 12.41 -22.62
N THR A 373 27.98 12.56 -22.68
CA THR A 373 27.28 13.50 -23.59
C THR A 373 26.82 14.79 -22.87
N ILE A 374 26.72 14.76 -21.55
CA ILE A 374 26.41 15.92 -20.70
C ILE A 374 27.45 15.96 -19.60
N ASN A 375 28.52 16.68 -19.82
CA ASN A 375 29.61 16.88 -18.86
C ASN A 375 30.03 18.35 -18.74
N THR A 376 29.40 19.25 -19.51
CA THR A 376 29.68 20.68 -19.44
C THR A 376 28.39 21.51 -19.44
N VAL A 377 28.49 22.76 -18.99
CA VAL A 377 27.35 23.72 -18.93
C VAL A 377 26.70 23.93 -20.29
N LYS A 378 27.49 24.10 -21.35
CA LYS A 378 26.95 24.30 -22.71
C LYS A 378 26.17 23.09 -23.21
N GLN A 379 26.64 21.87 -22.90
CA GLN A 379 25.93 20.63 -23.28
C GLN A 379 24.64 20.48 -22.47
N LEU A 380 24.65 20.84 -21.18
CA LEU A 380 23.46 20.82 -20.34
C LEU A 380 22.40 21.78 -20.85
N ILE A 381 22.78 23.05 -21.15
CA ILE A 381 21.87 24.05 -21.74
C ILE A 381 21.31 23.54 -23.08
N LYS A 382 22.15 22.97 -23.94
CA LYS A 382 21.72 22.41 -25.23
C LYS A 382 20.71 21.29 -25.03
N LYS A 383 20.93 20.45 -24.03
CA LYS A 383 20.01 19.33 -23.70
C LYS A 383 18.69 19.82 -23.10
N ALA A 384 18.73 20.96 -22.40
CA ALA A 384 17.53 21.67 -21.90
C ALA A 384 16.80 22.45 -23.01
N GLU A 385 17.12 22.19 -24.30
CA GLU A 385 16.56 22.87 -25.48
C GLU A 385 16.88 24.36 -25.57
N GLY A 386 17.87 24.83 -24.81
CA GLY A 386 18.34 26.21 -24.81
C GLY A 386 17.74 27.07 -23.71
N VAL A 387 18.08 28.36 -23.76
CA VAL A 387 17.60 29.38 -22.84
C VAL A 387 16.37 30.08 -23.40
N ARG A 388 15.45 30.49 -22.54
CA ARG A 388 14.28 31.29 -22.93
C ARG A 388 14.66 32.72 -23.29
N GLY A 389 13.79 33.44 -23.99
CA GLY A 389 14.00 34.83 -24.38
C GLY A 389 14.12 35.80 -23.22
N ASP A 390 13.58 35.46 -22.07
CA ASP A 390 13.64 36.24 -20.82
C ASP A 390 14.86 35.87 -19.93
N ALA A 391 15.77 34.99 -20.40
CA ALA A 391 16.93 34.57 -19.63
C ALA A 391 17.93 35.71 -19.41
N PHE A 392 18.39 35.89 -18.17
CA PHE A 392 19.47 36.82 -17.83
C PHE A 392 20.83 36.16 -18.11
N LEU A 393 21.35 36.38 -19.30
CA LEU A 393 22.53 35.67 -19.82
C LEU A 393 23.87 36.14 -19.24
N ASN A 394 23.92 37.34 -18.64
CA ASN A 394 25.20 37.92 -18.17
C ASN A 394 25.71 37.23 -16.89
N ARG A 395 24.82 36.61 -16.12
CA ARG A 395 25.20 35.97 -14.87
C ARG A 395 24.20 34.88 -14.49
N ALA A 396 24.58 33.64 -14.69
CA ALA A 396 23.99 32.46 -14.06
C ALA A 396 24.90 31.97 -12.95
N ILE A 397 24.44 31.03 -12.18
CA ILE A 397 25.19 30.44 -11.08
C ILE A 397 25.11 28.89 -11.12
N ILE A 398 26.23 28.27 -10.78
CA ILE A 398 26.24 26.83 -10.44
C ILE A 398 26.39 26.76 -8.93
N ASP A 399 25.44 26.08 -8.28
CA ASP A 399 25.57 25.66 -6.89
C ASP A 399 26.19 24.26 -6.90
N ARG A 400 27.44 24.17 -6.41
CA ARG A 400 28.26 22.95 -6.37
C ARG A 400 28.42 22.44 -4.97
N GLU A 401 28.03 21.20 -4.73
CA GLU A 401 28.28 20.47 -3.48
C GLU A 401 29.73 19.95 -3.46
N ARG A 402 30.52 20.36 -2.46
CA ARG A 402 31.87 19.84 -2.22
C ARG A 402 31.83 18.53 -1.47
N GLU A 403 32.99 17.86 -1.34
CA GLU A 403 33.12 16.58 -0.62
C GLU A 403 32.74 16.68 0.88
N ASP A 404 32.98 17.85 1.49
CA ASP A 404 32.59 18.15 2.88
C ASP A 404 31.12 18.58 3.05
N LEU A 405 30.31 18.45 1.98
CA LEU A 405 28.92 18.86 1.89
C LEU A 405 28.71 20.38 2.03
N SER A 406 29.75 21.19 1.97
CA SER A 406 29.63 22.64 1.83
C SER A 406 29.26 23.01 0.38
N HIS A 407 28.67 24.18 0.20
CA HIS A 407 28.27 24.67 -1.12
C HIS A 407 29.21 25.77 -1.62
N GLU A 408 29.52 25.71 -2.89
CA GLU A 408 30.29 26.72 -3.61
C GLU A 408 29.47 27.30 -4.77
N ILE A 409 29.45 28.62 -4.89
CA ILE A 409 28.78 29.29 -5.99
C ILE A 409 29.81 29.67 -7.07
N ILE A 410 29.62 29.10 -8.25
CA ILE A 410 30.41 29.37 -9.45
C ILE A 410 29.59 30.27 -10.38
N GLN A 411 30.14 31.42 -10.73
CA GLN A 411 29.50 32.37 -11.66
C GLN A 411 29.69 31.89 -13.09
N VAL A 412 28.63 32.02 -13.91
CA VAL A 412 28.63 31.62 -15.31
C VAL A 412 28.13 32.77 -16.17
N ASP A 413 28.99 33.27 -17.07
CA ASP A 413 28.53 34.14 -18.17
C ASP A 413 27.99 33.26 -19.30
N VAL A 414 26.67 33.07 -19.31
CA VAL A 414 25.98 32.22 -20.30
C VAL A 414 26.13 32.78 -21.71
N LYS A 415 26.11 34.12 -21.87
CA LYS A 415 26.26 34.77 -23.16
C LYS A 415 27.62 34.46 -23.78
N GLY A 416 28.69 34.67 -23.00
CA GLY A 416 30.05 34.41 -23.44
C GLY A 416 30.29 32.91 -23.73
N LEU A 417 29.71 32.05 -22.93
CA LEU A 417 29.81 30.59 -23.08
C LEU A 417 29.10 30.07 -24.35
N LEU A 418 27.89 30.58 -24.62
CA LEU A 418 27.14 30.18 -25.82
C LEU A 418 27.81 30.67 -27.10
N ASN A 419 28.34 31.91 -27.08
CA ASN A 419 29.07 32.53 -28.21
C ASN A 419 30.49 31.94 -28.38
N GLY A 420 30.99 31.15 -27.42
CA GLY A 420 32.33 30.56 -27.50
C GLY A 420 33.47 31.53 -27.17
N THR A 421 33.18 32.69 -26.54
CA THR A 421 34.19 33.64 -26.08
C THR A 421 34.81 33.25 -24.75
N ILE A 422 34.16 32.35 -24.00
CA ILE A 422 34.63 31.82 -22.72
C ILE A 422 34.73 30.30 -22.83
N ALA A 423 35.71 29.71 -22.14
CA ALA A 423 35.87 28.27 -22.05
C ALA A 423 34.65 27.64 -21.35
N ASP A 424 34.25 26.47 -21.85
CA ASP A 424 33.13 25.75 -21.27
C ASP A 424 33.49 25.22 -19.87
N ILE A 425 32.52 25.21 -18.95
CA ILE A 425 32.71 24.83 -17.55
C ILE A 425 32.32 23.36 -17.37
N PRO A 426 33.25 22.53 -16.86
CA PRO A 426 32.92 21.14 -16.57
C PRO A 426 31.96 21.05 -15.39
N LEU A 427 30.93 20.21 -15.55
CA LEU A 427 29.95 19.90 -14.51
C LEU A 427 30.46 18.78 -13.62
N GLN A 428 30.09 18.85 -12.35
CA GLN A 428 30.29 17.82 -11.35
C GLN A 428 28.96 17.24 -10.90
N LYS A 429 29.03 16.11 -10.23
CA LYS A 429 27.87 15.47 -9.63
C LYS A 429 27.18 16.43 -8.65
N ASN A 430 25.86 16.46 -8.71
CA ASN A 430 24.97 17.32 -7.90
C ASN A 430 25.04 18.80 -8.23
N ASP A 431 25.79 19.25 -9.23
CA ASP A 431 25.74 20.65 -9.67
C ASP A 431 24.30 21.06 -10.02
N VAL A 432 23.91 22.24 -9.55
CA VAL A 432 22.62 22.89 -9.91
C VAL A 432 22.93 24.18 -10.65
N LEU A 433 22.68 24.18 -11.95
CA LEU A 433 22.79 25.39 -12.79
C LEU A 433 21.49 26.16 -12.70
N TYR A 434 21.55 27.42 -12.21
CA TYR A 434 20.42 28.33 -12.16
C TYR A 434 20.66 29.50 -13.11
N ILE A 435 19.76 29.65 -14.09
CA ILE A 435 19.76 30.77 -15.04
C ILE A 435 18.54 31.62 -14.71
N PRO A 436 18.72 32.80 -14.08
CA PRO A 436 17.60 33.64 -13.70
C PRO A 436 16.89 34.28 -14.92
N SER A 437 15.60 34.58 -14.77
CA SER A 437 14.89 35.44 -15.69
C SER A 437 15.23 36.92 -15.42
N ILE A 438 15.18 37.74 -16.43
CA ILE A 438 15.27 39.22 -16.28
C ILE A 438 14.12 39.76 -15.42
N HIS A 439 13.01 39.02 -15.36
CA HIS A 439 11.84 39.37 -14.54
C HIS A 439 12.06 39.02 -13.07
N ASP A 440 12.80 37.93 -12.78
CA ASP A 440 13.13 37.54 -11.40
C ASP A 440 14.07 38.52 -10.69
N LEU A 441 14.79 39.36 -11.48
CA LEU A 441 15.75 40.34 -10.97
C LEU A 441 15.12 41.71 -10.72
N LYS A 442 13.86 41.87 -11.03
CA LYS A 442 13.10 43.13 -10.85
C LYS A 442 11.87 42.84 -9.99
N GLU A 443 11.48 43.84 -9.21
CA GLU A 443 10.19 43.81 -8.53
C GLU A 443 9.08 43.68 -9.58
N GLU A 444 8.12 42.76 -9.34
CA GLU A 444 6.99 42.56 -10.25
C GLU A 444 6.20 43.87 -10.37
N ALA A 445 6.13 44.37 -11.58
CA ALA A 445 5.44 45.63 -11.85
C ALA A 445 3.93 45.43 -11.74
N THR A 446 3.29 46.19 -10.88
CA THR A 446 1.84 46.15 -10.64
C THR A 446 1.22 47.52 -10.74
N LEU A 447 -0.10 47.55 -10.97
CA LEU A 447 -0.94 48.75 -10.91
C LEU A 447 -2.03 48.47 -9.88
N THR A 448 -2.45 49.50 -9.13
CA THR A 448 -3.54 49.32 -8.18
C THR A 448 -4.70 50.27 -8.56
N ILE A 449 -5.92 49.73 -8.59
CA ILE A 449 -7.14 50.51 -8.81
C ILE A 449 -8.03 50.47 -7.58
N HIS A 450 -8.47 51.65 -7.16
CA HIS A 450 -9.29 51.86 -5.98
C HIS A 450 -10.61 52.51 -6.33
N GLY A 451 -11.64 52.25 -5.53
CA GLY A 451 -12.93 52.94 -5.58
C GLY A 451 -13.97 52.22 -6.42
N GLU A 452 -14.80 52.98 -7.15
CA GLU A 452 -16.06 52.52 -7.75
C GLU A 452 -15.83 51.80 -9.09
N VAL A 453 -15.16 50.64 -9.03
CA VAL A 453 -15.02 49.67 -10.12
C VAL A 453 -15.54 48.31 -9.67
N ALA A 454 -15.85 47.46 -10.61
CA ALA A 454 -16.43 46.13 -10.28
C ALA A 454 -15.50 45.30 -9.41
N ASN A 455 -14.19 45.30 -9.66
CA ASN A 455 -13.19 44.56 -8.90
C ASN A 455 -11.99 45.46 -8.56
N PRO A 456 -12.05 46.26 -7.49
CA PRO A 456 -10.90 47.03 -7.04
C PRO A 456 -9.80 46.13 -6.54
N GLY A 457 -8.53 46.48 -6.82
CA GLY A 457 -7.39 45.63 -6.42
C GLY A 457 -6.12 45.93 -7.20
N THR A 458 -5.16 45.01 -7.08
CA THR A 458 -3.85 45.10 -7.75
C THR A 458 -3.81 44.20 -8.98
N TYR A 459 -3.38 44.76 -10.09
CA TYR A 459 -3.28 44.12 -11.40
C TYR A 459 -1.84 44.12 -11.90
N LEU A 460 -1.50 43.17 -12.74
CA LEU A 460 -0.18 43.14 -13.37
C LEU A 460 -0.04 44.29 -14.37
N TYR A 461 1.08 45.01 -14.31
CA TYR A 461 1.42 46.04 -15.27
C TYR A 461 1.79 45.42 -16.62
N SER A 462 1.25 46.00 -17.69
CA SER A 462 1.65 45.72 -19.05
C SER A 462 2.14 47.01 -19.73
N ASP A 463 3.13 46.87 -20.60
CA ASP A 463 3.71 48.02 -21.31
C ASP A 463 2.64 48.75 -22.12
N LYS A 464 2.66 50.07 -22.11
CA LYS A 464 1.69 50.98 -22.79
C LYS A 464 0.24 50.85 -22.27
N MET A 465 0.03 50.32 -21.10
CA MET A 465 -1.28 50.23 -20.50
C MET A 465 -1.84 51.62 -20.16
N THR A 466 -3.10 51.86 -20.50
CA THR A 466 -3.80 53.12 -20.21
C THR A 466 -4.72 52.95 -18.98
N VAL A 467 -5.31 54.08 -18.53
CA VAL A 467 -6.30 54.08 -17.43
C VAL A 467 -7.54 53.25 -17.83
N GLU A 468 -7.96 53.36 -19.09
CA GLU A 468 -9.11 52.64 -19.65
C GLU A 468 -8.88 51.14 -19.65
N ASP A 469 -7.67 50.69 -20.04
CA ASP A 469 -7.29 49.29 -20.04
C ASP A 469 -7.37 48.71 -18.62
N LEU A 470 -6.91 49.45 -17.61
CA LEU A 470 -6.98 49.03 -16.22
C LEU A 470 -8.40 48.99 -15.71
N VAL A 471 -9.25 49.97 -16.09
CA VAL A 471 -10.69 49.97 -15.74
C VAL A 471 -11.40 48.75 -16.38
N ILE A 472 -11.11 48.43 -17.64
CA ILE A 472 -11.66 47.25 -18.32
C ILE A 472 -11.23 45.98 -17.62
N GLN A 473 -9.94 45.84 -17.24
CA GLN A 473 -9.46 44.68 -16.48
C GLN A 473 -10.12 44.55 -15.10
N ALA A 474 -10.45 45.69 -14.47
CA ALA A 474 -11.18 45.73 -13.20
C ALA A 474 -12.68 45.45 -13.37
N GLY A 475 -13.16 45.12 -14.57
CA GLY A 475 -14.55 44.76 -14.84
C GLY A 475 -15.48 45.94 -15.12
N GLY A 476 -14.92 47.13 -15.35
CA GLY A 476 -15.67 48.34 -15.66
C GLY A 476 -16.04 49.16 -14.42
N LEU A 477 -16.64 50.33 -14.69
CA LEU A 477 -17.11 51.27 -13.68
C LEU A 477 -18.45 50.80 -13.07
N LEU A 478 -18.63 51.06 -11.79
CA LEU A 478 -19.93 50.92 -11.13
C LEU A 478 -20.84 52.09 -11.47
N GLU A 479 -22.16 51.91 -11.30
CA GLU A 479 -23.17 52.91 -11.63
C GLU A 479 -23.02 54.25 -10.89
N ASP A 480 -22.43 54.20 -9.69
CA ASP A 480 -22.16 55.35 -8.83
C ASP A 480 -20.74 55.95 -8.95
N ALA A 481 -19.98 55.49 -9.95
CA ALA A 481 -18.67 56.01 -10.21
C ALA A 481 -18.72 57.48 -10.74
N ALA A 482 -17.79 58.32 -10.27
CA ALA A 482 -17.61 59.65 -10.80
C ALA A 482 -16.78 59.61 -12.10
N THR A 483 -17.40 59.94 -13.23
CA THR A 483 -16.71 59.99 -14.52
C THR A 483 -16.00 61.31 -14.79
N THR A 484 -16.30 62.34 -13.97
CA THR A 484 -15.73 63.70 -14.13
C THR A 484 -14.33 63.87 -13.55
N LYS A 485 -13.83 62.89 -12.79
CA LYS A 485 -12.50 62.98 -12.19
C LYS A 485 -11.93 61.64 -11.80
N ILE A 486 -11.02 61.11 -12.60
CA ILE A 486 -10.16 59.99 -12.24
C ILE A 486 -8.80 60.53 -11.82
N GLU A 487 -8.27 60.04 -10.71
CA GLU A 487 -6.96 60.48 -10.23
C GLU A 487 -5.96 59.33 -10.33
N VAL A 488 -4.76 59.63 -10.84
CA VAL A 488 -3.63 58.68 -10.91
C VAL A 488 -2.52 59.23 -10.02
N ALA A 489 -2.16 58.46 -9.01
CA ALA A 489 -1.02 58.78 -8.16
C ALA A 489 0.21 58.00 -8.59
N ARG A 490 1.23 58.66 -9.03
CA ARG A 490 2.51 58.09 -9.49
C ARG A 490 3.61 58.39 -8.49
N ARG A 491 4.30 57.35 -8.05
CA ARG A 491 5.46 57.48 -7.16
C ARG A 491 6.65 58.05 -7.92
N VAL A 492 7.24 59.11 -7.41
CA VAL A 492 8.50 59.63 -7.96
C VAL A 492 9.67 58.82 -7.43
N LYS A 493 10.34 58.08 -8.31
CA LYS A 493 11.57 57.34 -8.00
C LYS A 493 12.78 58.18 -8.49
N GLU A 494 13.62 58.62 -7.55
CA GLU A 494 14.93 59.20 -7.86
C GLU A 494 16.03 58.28 -7.30
N PRO A 495 16.38 57.18 -7.99
CA PRO A 495 17.29 56.16 -7.47
C PRO A 495 18.74 56.67 -7.29
N THR A 496 19.09 57.81 -7.83
CA THR A 496 20.43 58.42 -7.73
C THR A 496 20.49 59.55 -6.70
N SER A 497 19.37 59.97 -6.12
CA SER A 497 19.33 61.04 -5.13
C SER A 497 19.82 60.56 -3.78
N THR A 498 20.85 61.20 -3.23
CA THR A 498 21.32 61.02 -1.86
C THR A 498 20.63 61.95 -0.86
N ALA A 499 19.76 62.88 -1.34
CA ALA A 499 19.00 63.82 -0.54
C ALA A 499 17.53 63.34 -0.41
N PHE A 500 16.92 63.65 0.73
CA PHE A 500 15.47 63.47 0.90
C PHE A 500 14.71 64.38 -0.04
N SER A 501 14.01 63.85 -1.03
CA SER A 501 13.07 64.61 -1.85
C SER A 501 11.81 64.90 -1.05
N THR A 502 11.34 66.13 -1.08
CA THR A 502 10.04 66.52 -0.49
C THR A 502 8.86 66.09 -1.37
N THR A 503 9.12 65.74 -2.65
CA THR A 503 8.09 65.27 -3.60
C THR A 503 8.06 63.76 -3.62
N VAL A 504 7.08 63.18 -2.96
CA VAL A 504 6.93 61.74 -2.83
C VAL A 504 6.11 61.12 -3.98
N GLY A 505 5.26 61.94 -4.64
CA GLY A 505 4.42 61.50 -5.72
C GLY A 505 3.91 62.65 -6.60
N LYS A 506 3.46 62.31 -7.79
CA LYS A 506 2.75 63.21 -8.72
C LYS A 506 1.34 62.68 -8.90
N ASN A 507 0.36 63.61 -8.84
CA ASN A 507 -1.03 63.29 -9.10
C ASN A 507 -1.44 63.85 -10.46
N PHE A 508 -2.05 62.99 -11.26
CA PHE A 508 -2.66 63.34 -12.52
C PHE A 508 -4.17 63.22 -12.39
N SER A 509 -4.93 64.02 -13.09
CA SER A 509 -6.39 64.00 -13.03
C SER A 509 -6.96 64.06 -14.43
N PHE A 510 -7.88 63.19 -14.74
CA PHE A 510 -8.48 63.04 -16.06
C PHE A 510 -10.01 62.96 -15.94
N ASP A 511 -10.70 63.47 -16.97
CA ASP A 511 -12.14 63.28 -17.12
C ASP A 511 -12.39 62.09 -18.06
N LEU A 512 -13.30 61.18 -17.70
CA LEU A 512 -13.79 60.11 -18.58
C LEU A 512 -15.01 60.62 -19.35
N LYS A 513 -14.96 60.52 -20.67
CA LYS A 513 -16.10 60.74 -21.56
C LYS A 513 -16.91 59.43 -21.68
N ASP A 514 -18.15 59.54 -22.16
CA ASP A 514 -19.01 58.40 -22.45
C ASP A 514 -18.28 57.37 -23.33
N GLY A 515 -18.34 56.10 -22.92
CA GLY A 515 -17.68 54.98 -23.61
C GLY A 515 -16.26 54.68 -23.14
N LEU A 516 -15.85 55.11 -21.93
CA LEU A 516 -14.52 54.87 -21.36
C LEU A 516 -13.38 55.55 -22.17
N LEU A 517 -13.67 56.66 -22.86
CA LEU A 517 -12.64 57.44 -23.52
C LEU A 517 -12.15 58.56 -22.60
N VAL A 518 -10.86 58.64 -22.38
CA VAL A 518 -10.26 59.72 -21.61
C VAL A 518 -10.32 61.02 -22.45
N GLY A 519 -10.61 62.18 -21.83
CA GLY A 519 -10.78 63.46 -22.51
C GLY A 519 -9.54 63.95 -23.23
N GLU A 520 -9.73 64.95 -24.10
CA GLU A 520 -8.65 65.59 -24.90
C GLU A 520 -7.44 65.93 -24.02
N GLY A 521 -6.23 65.50 -24.45
CA GLY A 521 -4.94 65.74 -23.78
C GLY A 521 -4.37 64.53 -23.01
N SER A 522 -5.06 63.41 -22.99
CA SER A 522 -4.60 62.19 -22.33
C SER A 522 -4.34 61.03 -23.30
N GLU A 523 -4.52 61.23 -24.60
CA GLU A 523 -4.35 60.17 -25.62
C GLU A 523 -2.97 59.49 -25.57
N ASP A 524 -1.95 60.15 -24.97
CA ASP A 524 -0.59 59.62 -24.78
C ASP A 524 -0.27 59.26 -23.31
N PHE A 525 -1.25 59.32 -22.38
CA PHE A 525 -0.97 58.99 -20.98
C PHE A 525 -0.98 57.51 -20.75
N HIS A 526 0.21 56.97 -20.57
CA HIS A 526 0.40 55.58 -20.19
C HIS A 526 0.67 55.46 -18.69
N LEU A 527 0.08 54.45 -18.08
CA LEU A 527 0.38 54.07 -16.70
C LEU A 527 1.82 53.60 -16.61
N GLU A 528 2.47 53.91 -15.51
CA GLU A 528 3.79 53.40 -15.15
C GLU A 528 3.68 52.35 -14.03
N PRO A 529 4.69 51.49 -13.87
CA PRO A 529 4.72 50.52 -12.78
C PRO A 529 4.49 51.18 -11.41
N PHE A 530 3.60 50.57 -10.63
CA PHE A 530 3.19 51.02 -9.29
C PHE A 530 2.34 52.28 -9.24
N ASP A 531 1.74 52.68 -10.34
CA ASP A 531 0.70 53.73 -10.33
C ASP A 531 -0.53 53.22 -9.59
N GLU A 532 -1.16 54.13 -8.84
CA GLU A 532 -2.43 53.89 -8.15
C GLU A 532 -3.52 54.77 -8.79
N VAL A 533 -4.59 54.14 -9.26
CA VAL A 533 -5.74 54.79 -9.90
C VAL A 533 -6.90 54.85 -8.94
N TYR A 534 -7.49 56.02 -8.77
CA TYR A 534 -8.61 56.26 -7.87
C TYR A 534 -9.86 56.67 -8.63
N ILE A 535 -10.90 55.85 -8.55
CA ILE A 535 -12.24 56.14 -9.09
C ILE A 535 -13.13 56.52 -7.93
N ARG A 536 -13.47 57.81 -7.85
CA ARG A 536 -14.29 58.30 -6.74
C ARG A 536 -15.77 58.05 -6.98
N LYS A 537 -16.54 58.09 -5.91
CA LYS A 537 -18.01 58.02 -5.96
C LYS A 537 -18.56 59.37 -6.41
N SER A 538 -19.60 59.37 -7.28
CA SER A 538 -20.28 60.58 -7.73
C SER A 538 -21.05 61.25 -6.58
N PRO A 539 -20.77 62.52 -6.24
CA PRO A 539 -21.48 63.21 -5.16
C PRO A 539 -22.98 63.36 -5.39
N ALA A 540 -23.42 63.38 -6.65
CA ALA A 540 -24.83 63.57 -7.03
C ALA A 540 -25.64 62.31 -7.03
N TYR A 541 -25.04 61.12 -6.91
CA TYR A 541 -25.73 59.84 -7.03
C TYR A 541 -26.85 59.64 -6.02
N HIS A 542 -26.63 60.03 -4.77
CA HIS A 542 -27.68 59.95 -3.72
C HIS A 542 -28.81 60.94 -3.89
N GLN A 543 -28.58 62.08 -4.52
CA GLN A 543 -29.63 63.07 -4.80
C GLN A 543 -30.53 62.59 -5.94
N GLN A 544 -30.01 61.94 -6.96
CA GLN A 544 -30.75 61.43 -8.08
C GLN A 544 -31.63 60.21 -7.68
N ARG A 545 -31.15 59.36 -6.79
CA ARG A 545 -31.97 58.22 -6.27
C ARG A 545 -33.13 58.68 -5.37
N GLY A 546 -33.00 59.80 -4.65
CA GLY A 546 -34.06 60.37 -3.81
C GLY A 546 -35.21 60.99 -4.53
N LEU A 547 -35.12 61.22 -5.87
CA LEU A 547 -36.16 61.80 -6.68
C LEU A 547 -37.08 60.75 -7.36
N LEU A 548 -36.81 59.47 -7.17
CA LEU A 548 -37.55 58.32 -7.76
C LEU A 548 -38.43 57.59 -6.74
N TYR A 549 -38.63 58.14 -5.53
CA TYR A 549 -39.57 57.64 -4.52
C TYR A 549 -40.63 58.67 -4.15
#